data_c7147ba672f155c4f7a70fc105af8d98
#
_entry.id   c7147ba672f155c4f7a70fc105af8d98
#
_cell.length_a   1.000
_cell.length_b   1.000
_cell.length_c   1.000
_cell.angle_alpha   90.00
_cell.angle_beta   90.00
_cell.angle_gamma   90.00
#
_symmetry.space_group_name_H-M   'P 1'
#
loop_
_entity.id
_entity.type
_entity.pdbx_description
1 polymer ?
#
loop_
_entity_poly.entity_id
_entity_poly.type
_entity_poly.pdbx_seq_one_letter_code
_entity_poly.pdbx_strand_id
1 'polypeptide(L)'
;MTKSVVITGASSGIGAALAHEFASRGYNIALCARRIEKLESLKNTLSEKFSNIKVITSALDVNDLETVPTVLSEIKSSLGNLDIVIANAGITGVRRTGSGDLSIDKSILQTNLFGAIATVDAAVAIFREQGFGQIVGMSSFSAFRGIPGSAAYSASKAALTNYLQAVGTELYRKKDIKVTVIHPGFIRTEIDDNIDKFPFVIDADKAARTMANAIEKGKSDIVVPSWPWAILRSVMPKLPESVVAKIF
;
A
#
# COMPACT_ATOMS: atom_id res chain seq x y z
N MET A 1 -8.50 -21.24 -12.06
CA MET A 1 -8.95 -20.70 -10.77
C MET A 1 -9.02 -19.18 -10.85
N THR A 2 -10.00 -18.57 -10.22
CA THR A 2 -10.10 -17.11 -10.12
C THR A 2 -8.95 -16.57 -9.28
N LYS A 3 -8.26 -15.55 -9.76
CA LYS A 3 -7.17 -14.92 -9.00
C LYS A 3 -7.69 -14.20 -7.77
N SER A 4 -6.85 -14.06 -6.77
CA SER A 4 -7.18 -13.42 -5.49
C SER A 4 -6.25 -12.26 -5.16
N VAL A 5 -6.78 -11.27 -4.45
CA VAL A 5 -6.00 -10.17 -3.90
C VAL A 5 -6.36 -9.90 -2.44
N VAL A 6 -5.34 -9.75 -1.60
CA VAL A 6 -5.48 -9.30 -0.22
C VAL A 6 -5.04 -7.84 -0.13
N ILE A 7 -5.81 -6.99 0.53
CA ILE A 7 -5.52 -5.57 0.67
C ILE A 7 -5.58 -5.19 2.15
N THR A 8 -4.44 -4.82 2.74
CA THR A 8 -4.42 -4.23 4.08
C THR A 8 -4.77 -2.74 4.02
N GLY A 9 -5.46 -2.23 5.04
CA GLY A 9 -5.95 -0.86 5.03
C GLY A 9 -7.07 -0.61 4.00
N ALA A 10 -7.88 -1.63 3.72
CA ALA A 10 -8.94 -1.59 2.69
C ALA A 10 -10.18 -0.78 3.07
N SER A 11 -10.29 -0.27 4.29
CA SER A 11 -11.51 0.38 4.79
C SER A 11 -11.74 1.80 4.25
N SER A 12 -10.80 2.39 3.51
CA SER A 12 -10.92 3.75 2.92
C SER A 12 -9.81 4.03 1.90
N GLY A 13 -9.89 5.16 1.22
CA GLY A 13 -8.85 5.74 0.37
C GLY A 13 -8.37 4.80 -0.75
N ILE A 14 -7.06 4.73 -0.94
CA ILE A 14 -6.43 3.93 -2.00
C ILE A 14 -6.78 2.44 -1.87
N GLY A 15 -6.82 1.91 -0.63
CA GLY A 15 -7.15 0.50 -0.39
C GLY A 15 -8.56 0.12 -0.84
N ALA A 16 -9.55 0.95 -0.53
CA ALA A 16 -10.94 0.76 -0.98
C ALA A 16 -11.06 0.90 -2.50
N ALA A 17 -10.40 1.90 -3.10
CA ALA A 17 -10.39 2.08 -4.56
C ALA A 17 -9.73 0.90 -5.29
N LEU A 18 -8.63 0.35 -4.76
CA LEU A 18 -8.01 -0.86 -5.28
C LEU A 18 -8.93 -2.08 -5.16
N ALA A 19 -9.69 -2.21 -4.06
CA ALA A 19 -10.67 -3.28 -3.91
C ALA A 19 -11.75 -3.22 -4.99
N HIS A 20 -12.29 -2.03 -5.26
CA HIS A 20 -13.24 -1.82 -6.35
C HIS A 20 -12.64 -2.15 -7.73
N GLU A 21 -11.43 -1.70 -7.99
CA GLU A 21 -10.77 -1.92 -9.28
C GLU A 21 -10.48 -3.41 -9.52
N PHE A 22 -9.93 -4.14 -8.53
CA PHE A 22 -9.67 -5.57 -8.67
C PHE A 22 -10.96 -6.41 -8.71
N ALA A 23 -12.01 -6.02 -7.98
CA ALA A 23 -13.32 -6.65 -8.08
C ALA A 23 -13.89 -6.52 -9.49
N SER A 24 -13.78 -5.35 -10.12
CA SER A 24 -14.22 -5.12 -11.51
C SER A 24 -13.45 -5.96 -12.55
N ARG A 25 -12.24 -6.41 -12.19
CA ARG A 25 -11.41 -7.31 -13.01
C ARG A 25 -11.65 -8.79 -12.73
N GLY A 26 -12.62 -9.12 -11.87
CA GLY A 26 -13.01 -10.48 -11.55
C GLY A 26 -12.09 -11.20 -10.55
N TYR A 27 -11.33 -10.48 -9.72
CA TYR A 27 -10.53 -11.06 -8.65
C TYR A 27 -11.39 -11.36 -7.43
N ASN A 28 -11.11 -12.46 -6.73
CA ASN A 28 -11.56 -12.64 -5.36
C ASN A 28 -10.83 -11.67 -4.43
N ILE A 29 -11.55 -11.05 -3.50
CA ILE A 29 -11.03 -9.95 -2.69
C ILE A 29 -11.04 -10.33 -1.21
N ALA A 30 -9.91 -10.15 -0.52
CA ALA A 30 -9.85 -10.13 0.93
C ALA A 30 -9.56 -8.70 1.41
N LEU A 31 -10.50 -8.14 2.15
CA LEU A 31 -10.45 -6.81 2.72
C LEU A 31 -9.97 -6.90 4.17
N CYS A 32 -8.81 -6.28 4.49
CA CYS A 32 -8.24 -6.29 5.83
C CYS A 32 -8.10 -4.88 6.39
N ALA A 33 -8.67 -4.61 7.56
CA ALA A 33 -8.50 -3.38 8.33
C ALA A 33 -9.03 -3.55 9.75
N ARG A 34 -8.81 -2.54 10.61
CA ARG A 34 -9.36 -2.49 11.98
C ARG A 34 -10.86 -2.21 12.03
N ARG A 35 -11.36 -1.38 11.09
CA ARG A 35 -12.76 -0.92 11.05
C ARG A 35 -13.61 -1.93 10.29
N ILE A 36 -14.06 -2.99 11.01
CA ILE A 36 -14.79 -4.11 10.39
C ILE A 36 -16.12 -3.65 9.75
N GLU A 37 -16.82 -2.69 10.36
CA GLU A 37 -18.08 -2.17 9.84
C GLU A 37 -17.90 -1.54 8.45
N LYS A 38 -16.81 -0.81 8.24
CA LYS A 38 -16.49 -0.24 6.91
C LYS A 38 -16.12 -1.33 5.90
N LEU A 39 -15.47 -2.42 6.34
CA LEU A 39 -15.17 -3.55 5.47
C LEU A 39 -16.43 -4.30 5.05
N GLU A 40 -17.36 -4.56 5.98
CA GLU A 40 -18.63 -5.22 5.66
C GLU A 40 -19.49 -4.37 4.70
N SER A 41 -19.54 -3.05 4.91
CA SER A 41 -20.21 -2.14 3.97
C SER A 41 -19.59 -2.21 2.57
N LEU A 42 -18.25 -2.17 2.47
CA LEU A 42 -17.55 -2.29 1.20
C LEU A 42 -17.77 -3.66 0.55
N LYS A 43 -17.71 -4.74 1.33
CA LYS A 43 -17.99 -6.10 0.86
C LYS A 43 -19.40 -6.19 0.25
N ASN A 44 -20.43 -5.68 0.93
CA ASN A 44 -21.80 -5.69 0.42
C ASN A 44 -21.88 -4.96 -0.92
N THR A 45 -21.32 -3.75 -1.01
CA THR A 45 -21.27 -2.97 -2.26
C THR A 45 -20.56 -3.74 -3.40
N LEU A 46 -19.43 -4.40 -3.10
CA LEU A 46 -18.70 -5.17 -4.11
C LEU A 46 -19.45 -6.43 -4.52
N SER A 47 -20.08 -7.14 -3.57
CA SER A 47 -20.81 -8.39 -3.84
C SER A 47 -22.11 -8.14 -4.62
N GLU A 48 -22.78 -7.03 -4.39
CA GLU A 48 -23.95 -6.61 -5.17
C GLU A 48 -23.57 -6.27 -6.61
N LYS A 49 -22.43 -5.59 -6.80
CA LYS A 49 -21.99 -5.13 -8.12
C LYS A 49 -21.31 -6.22 -8.94
N PHE A 50 -20.64 -7.16 -8.29
CA PHE A 50 -19.79 -8.20 -8.92
C PHE A 50 -20.12 -9.57 -8.35
N SER A 51 -21.17 -10.21 -8.88
CA SER A 51 -21.72 -11.48 -8.35
C SER A 51 -20.84 -12.72 -8.59
N ASN A 52 -19.84 -12.62 -9.46
CA ASN A 52 -18.99 -13.75 -9.87
C ASN A 52 -17.66 -13.84 -9.10
N ILE A 53 -17.46 -13.02 -8.07
CA ILE A 53 -16.27 -13.03 -7.23
C ILE A 53 -16.63 -13.34 -5.77
N LYS A 54 -15.64 -13.83 -5.02
CA LYS A 54 -15.74 -13.98 -3.57
C LYS A 54 -15.11 -12.77 -2.88
N VAL A 55 -15.88 -12.12 -1.98
CA VAL A 55 -15.37 -11.02 -1.15
C VAL A 55 -15.44 -11.47 0.30
N ILE A 56 -14.30 -11.42 0.99
CA ILE A 56 -14.18 -11.73 2.43
C ILE A 56 -13.59 -10.54 3.17
N THR A 57 -13.90 -10.43 4.44
CA THR A 57 -13.41 -9.41 5.35
C THR A 57 -12.63 -10.06 6.49
N SER A 58 -11.58 -9.43 6.95
CA SER A 58 -10.82 -9.84 8.13
C SER A 58 -10.46 -8.61 8.97
N ALA A 59 -10.81 -8.64 10.25
CA ALA A 59 -10.30 -7.66 11.19
C ALA A 59 -8.79 -7.86 11.34
N LEU A 60 -8.01 -6.82 11.03
CA LEU A 60 -6.56 -6.86 11.12
C LEU A 60 -6.03 -5.50 11.54
N ASP A 61 -5.37 -5.46 12.69
CA ASP A 61 -4.43 -4.38 13.02
C ASP A 61 -3.03 -4.83 12.65
N VAL A 62 -2.44 -4.20 11.62
CA VAL A 62 -1.08 -4.52 11.19
C VAL A 62 -0.02 -4.17 12.25
N ASN A 63 -0.38 -3.45 13.32
CA ASN A 63 0.49 -3.16 14.45
C ASN A 63 0.64 -4.36 15.41
N ASP A 64 -0.30 -5.28 15.39
CA ASP A 64 -0.20 -6.59 16.05
C ASP A 64 0.51 -7.56 15.10
N LEU A 65 1.85 -7.50 15.14
CA LEU A 65 2.72 -8.20 14.19
C LEU A 65 2.55 -9.72 14.24
N GLU A 66 2.21 -10.26 15.40
CA GLU A 66 2.07 -11.69 15.65
C GLU A 66 0.79 -12.28 15.02
N THR A 67 -0.26 -11.46 14.86
CA THR A 67 -1.54 -11.92 14.25
C THR A 67 -1.51 -11.90 12.73
N VAL A 68 -0.66 -11.09 12.10
CA VAL A 68 -0.61 -10.93 10.65
C VAL A 68 -0.42 -12.26 9.89
N PRO A 69 0.53 -13.14 10.27
CA PRO A 69 0.73 -14.43 9.59
C PRO A 69 -0.50 -15.34 9.69
N THR A 70 -1.14 -15.39 10.86
CA THR A 70 -2.34 -16.19 11.10
C THR A 70 -3.48 -15.73 10.20
N VAL A 71 -3.77 -14.44 10.19
CA VAL A 71 -4.85 -13.86 9.36
C VAL A 71 -4.61 -14.12 7.88
N LEU A 72 -3.39 -13.95 7.36
CA LEU A 72 -3.09 -14.23 5.95
C LEU A 72 -3.23 -15.74 5.61
N SER A 73 -2.89 -16.63 6.54
CA SER A 73 -3.07 -18.08 6.37
C SER A 73 -4.55 -18.47 6.33
N GLU A 74 -5.40 -17.89 7.19
CA GLU A 74 -6.85 -18.07 7.18
C GLU A 74 -7.48 -17.57 5.88
N ILE A 75 -7.03 -16.40 5.36
CA ILE A 75 -7.46 -15.87 4.08
C ILE A 75 -7.06 -16.83 2.94
N LYS A 76 -5.80 -17.33 2.93
CA LYS A 76 -5.33 -18.36 1.97
C LYS A 76 -6.26 -19.57 1.98
N SER A 77 -6.56 -20.08 3.17
CA SER A 77 -7.45 -21.25 3.33
C SER A 77 -8.86 -20.96 2.80
N SER A 78 -9.36 -19.76 3.00
CA SER A 78 -10.69 -19.35 2.53
C SER A 78 -10.78 -19.11 1.02
N LEU A 79 -9.71 -18.63 0.38
CA LEU A 79 -9.68 -18.31 -1.05
C LEU A 79 -9.02 -19.40 -1.90
N GLY A 80 -8.35 -20.37 -1.28
CA GLY A 80 -7.62 -21.47 -1.91
C GLY A 80 -6.17 -21.12 -2.27
N ASN A 81 -5.90 -19.90 -2.70
CA ASN A 81 -4.56 -19.37 -3.01
C ASN A 81 -4.53 -17.86 -2.81
N LEU A 82 -3.33 -17.30 -2.73
CA LEU A 82 -3.12 -15.86 -2.77
C LEU A 82 -2.26 -15.50 -3.97
N ASP A 83 -2.82 -14.71 -4.92
CA ASP A 83 -2.05 -14.27 -6.09
C ASP A 83 -1.35 -12.94 -5.81
N ILE A 84 -2.01 -12.02 -5.09
CA ILE A 84 -1.49 -10.68 -4.81
C ILE A 84 -1.76 -10.33 -3.34
N VAL A 85 -0.73 -9.84 -2.65
CA VAL A 85 -0.88 -9.23 -1.32
C VAL A 85 -0.39 -7.80 -1.37
N ILE A 86 -1.28 -6.86 -1.04
CA ILE A 86 -1.02 -5.41 -1.05
C ILE A 86 -0.87 -4.90 0.38
N ALA A 87 0.37 -4.65 0.79
CA ALA A 87 0.71 -3.96 2.04
C ALA A 87 0.45 -2.46 1.87
N ASN A 88 -0.83 -2.08 2.03
CA ASN A 88 -1.30 -0.71 1.81
C ASN A 88 -1.61 0.03 3.11
N ALA A 89 -1.88 -0.65 4.22
CA ALA A 89 -2.16 -0.01 5.50
C ALA A 89 -1.12 1.05 5.84
N GLY A 90 -1.58 2.23 6.20
CA GLY A 90 -0.70 3.35 6.54
C GLY A 90 -1.45 4.53 7.12
N ILE A 91 -0.73 5.34 7.85
CA ILE A 91 -1.21 6.59 8.46
C ILE A 91 -0.23 7.72 8.15
N THR A 92 -0.71 8.93 8.24
CA THR A 92 0.10 10.15 8.14
C THR A 92 -0.08 11.00 9.40
N GLY A 93 0.78 11.97 9.57
CA GLY A 93 0.69 12.95 10.64
C GLY A 93 1.75 14.02 10.48
N VAL A 94 1.43 15.22 10.94
CA VAL A 94 2.33 16.37 10.89
C VAL A 94 2.84 16.65 12.31
N ARG A 95 4.16 16.75 12.43
CA ARG A 95 4.82 17.09 13.70
C ARG A 95 6.06 17.95 13.45
N ARG A 96 6.19 19.02 14.25
CA ARG A 96 7.42 19.81 14.25
C ARG A 96 8.52 19.05 15.01
N THR A 97 9.65 18.83 14.35
CA THR A 97 10.84 18.25 14.98
C THR A 97 11.32 19.12 16.15
N GLY A 98 11.66 18.49 17.27
CA GLY A 98 12.05 19.21 18.49
C GLY A 98 10.88 19.55 19.43
N SER A 99 9.64 19.12 19.14
CA SER A 99 8.49 19.32 20.04
C SER A 99 8.51 18.44 21.30
N GLY A 100 9.40 17.44 21.39
CA GLY A 100 9.55 16.55 22.54
C GLY A 100 8.64 15.32 22.52
N ASP A 101 7.42 15.39 22.00
CA ASP A 101 6.50 14.24 21.89
C ASP A 101 6.76 13.46 20.60
N LEU A 102 7.09 12.17 20.73
CA LEU A 102 7.36 11.25 19.61
C LEU A 102 6.19 10.28 19.35
N SER A 103 5.04 10.44 19.98
CA SER A 103 3.91 9.50 19.86
C SER A 103 3.45 9.31 18.42
N ILE A 104 3.28 10.40 17.68
CA ILE A 104 2.92 10.40 16.25
C ILE A 104 4.00 9.70 15.40
N ASP A 105 5.28 10.03 15.62
CA ASP A 105 6.38 9.42 14.86
C ASP A 105 6.45 7.90 15.08
N LYS A 106 6.30 7.46 16.34
CA LYS A 106 6.25 6.04 16.69
C LYS A 106 5.08 5.33 16.02
N SER A 107 3.89 5.91 16.08
CA SER A 107 2.69 5.33 15.45
C SER A 107 2.85 5.21 13.93
N ILE A 108 3.43 6.21 13.27
CA ILE A 108 3.69 6.19 11.84
C ILE A 108 4.70 5.09 11.49
N LEU A 109 5.81 4.99 12.20
CA LEU A 109 6.81 3.94 11.97
C LEU A 109 6.23 2.55 12.24
N GLN A 110 5.47 2.38 13.32
CA GLN A 110 4.83 1.11 13.67
C GLN A 110 3.89 0.64 12.56
N THR A 111 3.01 1.51 12.09
CA THR A 111 2.02 1.13 11.07
C THR A 111 2.64 1.02 9.67
N ASN A 112 3.35 2.07 9.23
CA ASN A 112 3.78 2.19 7.84
C ASN A 112 5.01 1.34 7.50
N LEU A 113 5.82 1.00 8.49
CA LEU A 113 7.03 0.21 8.30
C LEU A 113 6.90 -1.17 8.92
N PHE A 114 6.77 -1.29 10.24
CA PHE A 114 6.75 -2.61 10.89
C PHE A 114 5.51 -3.43 10.50
N GLY A 115 4.32 -2.82 10.46
CA GLY A 115 3.10 -3.48 9.98
C GLY A 115 3.17 -3.91 8.52
N ALA A 116 3.81 -3.08 7.67
CA ALA A 116 4.05 -3.44 6.27
C ALA A 116 5.08 -4.57 6.14
N ILE A 117 6.17 -4.56 6.93
CA ILE A 117 7.16 -5.64 6.97
C ILE A 117 6.50 -6.96 7.38
N ALA A 118 5.70 -6.98 8.45
CA ALA A 118 4.99 -8.18 8.88
C ALA A 118 4.06 -8.74 7.79
N THR A 119 3.35 -7.83 7.09
CA THR A 119 2.48 -8.22 5.96
C THR A 119 3.29 -8.82 4.81
N VAL A 120 4.42 -8.22 4.46
CA VAL A 120 5.31 -8.70 3.39
C VAL A 120 5.93 -10.04 3.76
N ASP A 121 6.44 -10.20 4.97
CA ASP A 121 7.08 -11.41 5.45
C ASP A 121 6.11 -12.60 5.44
N ALA A 122 4.92 -12.42 6.00
CA ALA A 122 3.86 -13.43 5.98
C ALA A 122 3.44 -13.81 4.55
N ALA A 123 3.32 -12.82 3.64
CA ALA A 123 3.02 -13.09 2.24
C ALA A 123 4.14 -13.86 1.54
N VAL A 124 5.41 -13.49 1.78
CA VAL A 124 6.57 -14.20 1.22
C VAL A 124 6.61 -15.66 1.68
N ALA A 125 6.33 -15.94 2.97
CA ALA A 125 6.26 -17.29 3.49
C ALA A 125 5.22 -18.13 2.72
N ILE A 126 4.01 -17.61 2.54
CA ILE A 126 2.94 -18.25 1.77
C ILE A 126 3.36 -18.45 0.31
N PHE A 127 3.95 -17.45 -0.34
CA PHE A 127 4.35 -17.52 -1.75
C PHE A 127 5.51 -18.49 -1.99
N ARG A 128 6.42 -18.62 -1.03
CA ARG A 128 7.48 -19.66 -1.08
C ARG A 128 6.91 -21.07 -1.05
N GLU A 129 5.88 -21.27 -0.25
CA GLU A 129 5.18 -22.55 -0.12
C GLU A 129 4.38 -22.90 -1.38
N GLN A 130 3.58 -21.95 -1.90
CA GLN A 130 2.74 -22.18 -3.08
C GLN A 130 3.50 -22.07 -4.42
N GLY A 131 4.71 -21.52 -4.43
CA GLY A 131 5.59 -21.40 -5.59
C GLY A 131 5.35 -20.15 -6.46
N PHE A 132 4.36 -19.34 -6.20
CA PHE A 132 4.02 -18.13 -6.97
C PHE A 132 3.38 -17.05 -6.11
N GLY A 133 3.32 -15.82 -6.60
CA GLY A 133 2.59 -14.71 -5.99
C GLY A 133 3.23 -13.36 -6.28
N GLN A 134 2.55 -12.30 -5.87
CA GLN A 134 3.06 -10.94 -6.02
C GLN A 134 2.84 -10.13 -4.75
N ILE A 135 3.94 -9.60 -4.21
CA ILE A 135 3.93 -8.63 -3.11
C ILE A 135 3.84 -7.24 -3.72
N VAL A 136 2.95 -6.42 -3.18
CA VAL A 136 2.84 -5.00 -3.54
C VAL A 136 2.97 -4.18 -2.27
N GLY A 137 3.97 -3.30 -2.22
CA GLY A 137 4.15 -2.38 -1.10
C GLY A 137 3.77 -0.96 -1.47
N MET A 138 2.91 -0.35 -0.66
CA MET A 138 2.48 1.03 -0.83
C MET A 138 3.44 2.00 -0.14
N SER A 139 4.42 2.46 -0.91
CA SER A 139 5.36 3.50 -0.49
C SER A 139 4.74 4.90 -0.65
N SER A 140 5.50 5.89 -1.06
CA SER A 140 5.07 7.26 -1.35
C SER A 140 6.14 7.97 -2.17
N PHE A 141 5.76 9.04 -2.85
CA PHE A 141 6.70 9.98 -3.44
C PHE A 141 7.62 10.63 -2.39
N SER A 142 7.15 10.79 -1.14
CA SER A 142 7.96 11.28 -0.01
C SER A 142 9.12 10.36 0.38
N ALA A 143 9.17 9.13 -0.16
CA ALA A 143 10.32 8.24 0.01
C ALA A 143 11.59 8.77 -0.68
N PHE A 144 11.46 9.63 -1.70
CA PHE A 144 12.57 10.18 -2.46
C PHE A 144 13.18 11.43 -1.85
N ARG A 145 12.43 12.13 -0.99
CA ARG A 145 12.90 13.34 -0.29
C ARG A 145 12.10 13.54 1.00
N GLY A 146 12.79 13.82 2.09
CA GLY A 146 12.15 14.21 3.36
C GLY A 146 11.36 15.50 3.20
N ILE A 147 10.12 15.52 3.70
CA ILE A 147 9.19 16.63 3.63
C ILE A 147 9.11 17.28 5.02
N PRO A 148 9.23 18.63 5.13
CA PRO A 148 9.06 19.33 6.40
C PRO A 148 7.74 18.97 7.09
N GLY A 149 7.78 18.80 8.40
CA GLY A 149 6.61 18.40 9.19
C GLY A 149 6.21 16.91 9.06
N SER A 150 6.73 16.18 8.08
CA SER A 150 6.40 14.78 7.81
C SER A 150 7.64 13.86 7.84
N ALA A 151 8.59 14.14 8.75
CA ALA A 151 9.88 13.44 8.80
C ALA A 151 9.70 11.92 9.02
N ALA A 152 8.91 11.49 9.99
CA ALA A 152 8.66 10.09 10.27
C ALA A 152 7.93 9.37 9.13
N TYR A 153 6.97 10.05 8.48
CA TYR A 153 6.29 9.50 7.32
C TYR A 153 7.27 9.28 6.16
N SER A 154 8.04 10.30 5.79
CA SER A 154 9.06 10.20 4.75
C SER A 154 10.07 9.09 5.05
N ALA A 155 10.57 9.03 6.29
CA ALA A 155 11.50 7.98 6.73
C ALA A 155 10.87 6.58 6.62
N SER A 156 9.62 6.40 7.07
CA SER A 156 8.91 5.12 6.99
C SER A 156 8.78 4.62 5.55
N LYS A 157 8.44 5.54 4.60
CA LYS A 157 8.25 5.20 3.20
C LYS A 157 9.56 4.95 2.45
N ALA A 158 10.63 5.67 2.81
CA ALA A 158 11.98 5.41 2.30
C ALA A 158 12.51 4.04 2.80
N ALA A 159 12.33 3.74 4.09
CA ALA A 159 12.72 2.46 4.67
C ALA A 159 11.95 1.29 4.05
N LEU A 160 10.61 1.42 3.88
CA LEU A 160 9.80 0.41 3.22
C LEU A 160 10.22 0.19 1.77
N THR A 161 10.54 1.25 1.03
CA THR A 161 11.05 1.14 -0.35
C THR A 161 12.32 0.31 -0.41
N ASN A 162 13.30 0.63 0.46
CA ASN A 162 14.57 -0.10 0.51
C ASN A 162 14.38 -1.56 0.93
N TYR A 163 13.52 -1.81 1.92
CA TYR A 163 13.16 -3.17 2.35
C TYR A 163 12.58 -4.00 1.20
N LEU A 164 11.61 -3.46 0.46
CA LEU A 164 10.99 -4.16 -0.67
C LEU A 164 11.98 -4.42 -1.82
N GLN A 165 12.91 -3.51 -2.07
CA GLN A 165 13.99 -3.72 -3.05
C GLN A 165 14.90 -4.89 -2.63
N ALA A 166 15.24 -4.97 -1.34
CA ALA A 166 16.03 -6.07 -0.80
C ALA A 166 15.29 -7.41 -0.94
N VAL A 167 13.99 -7.46 -0.58
CA VAL A 167 13.13 -8.64 -0.77
C VAL A 167 13.06 -9.04 -2.25
N GLY A 168 12.88 -8.08 -3.16
CA GLY A 168 12.87 -8.34 -4.60
C GLY A 168 14.19 -8.93 -5.11
N THR A 169 15.31 -8.46 -4.58
CA THR A 169 16.64 -8.98 -4.90
C THR A 169 16.82 -10.41 -4.37
N GLU A 170 16.38 -10.68 -3.14
CA GLU A 170 16.42 -12.02 -2.54
C GLU A 170 15.58 -13.02 -3.33
N LEU A 171 14.42 -12.59 -3.81
CA LEU A 171 13.50 -13.42 -4.58
C LEU A 171 13.82 -13.50 -6.09
N TYR A 172 14.86 -12.85 -6.56
CA TYR A 172 15.18 -12.71 -7.99
C TYR A 172 15.22 -14.05 -8.75
N ARG A 173 15.69 -15.12 -8.11
CA ARG A 173 15.74 -16.46 -8.70
C ARG A 173 14.39 -17.19 -8.70
N LYS A 174 13.40 -16.70 -7.97
CA LYS A 174 12.03 -17.23 -7.88
C LYS A 174 11.14 -16.46 -8.86
N LYS A 175 11.26 -16.73 -10.16
CA LYS A 175 10.64 -15.95 -11.25
C LYS A 175 9.12 -15.75 -11.14
N ASP A 176 8.44 -16.67 -10.46
CA ASP A 176 6.99 -16.63 -10.27
C ASP A 176 6.57 -15.89 -8.98
N ILE A 177 7.53 -15.40 -8.17
CA ILE A 177 7.27 -14.53 -7.03
C ILE A 177 7.80 -13.14 -7.37
N LYS A 178 6.88 -12.16 -7.44
CA LYS A 178 7.18 -10.78 -7.85
C LYS A 178 7.06 -9.82 -6.69
N VAL A 179 7.82 -8.72 -6.75
CA VAL A 179 7.71 -7.60 -5.81
C VAL A 179 7.49 -6.32 -6.60
N THR A 180 6.48 -5.55 -6.20
CA THR A 180 6.14 -4.25 -6.79
C THR A 180 6.16 -3.18 -5.71
N VAL A 181 6.90 -2.12 -5.92
CA VAL A 181 6.87 -0.91 -5.08
C VAL A 181 6.07 0.15 -5.79
N ILE A 182 5.04 0.68 -5.13
CA ILE A 182 4.23 1.77 -5.64
C ILE A 182 4.54 3.04 -4.87
N HIS A 183 4.81 4.13 -5.59
CA HIS A 183 5.06 5.45 -5.04
C HIS A 183 3.92 6.41 -5.44
N PRO A 184 2.84 6.49 -4.64
CA PRO A 184 1.80 7.48 -4.87
C PRO A 184 2.35 8.90 -4.70
N GLY A 185 1.97 9.78 -5.62
CA GLY A 185 2.01 11.23 -5.42
C GLY A 185 0.79 11.71 -4.63
N PHE A 186 0.24 12.86 -4.97
CA PHE A 186 -0.97 13.36 -4.31
C PHE A 186 -2.22 12.70 -4.89
N ILE A 187 -2.92 11.93 -4.05
CA ILE A 187 -4.14 11.21 -4.40
C ILE A 187 -5.24 11.67 -3.45
N ARG A 188 -6.38 12.09 -3.99
CA ARG A 188 -7.54 12.51 -3.20
C ARG A 188 -8.11 11.31 -2.45
N THR A 189 -8.06 11.38 -1.12
CA THR A 189 -8.59 10.37 -0.19
C THR A 189 -9.09 11.06 1.06
N GLU A 190 -9.77 10.34 1.94
CA GLU A 190 -10.23 10.83 3.25
C GLU A 190 -9.09 11.13 4.26
N ILE A 191 -7.83 10.89 3.89
CA ILE A 191 -6.67 11.04 4.82
C ILE A 191 -6.23 12.49 4.95
N ASP A 192 -6.41 13.31 3.92
CA ASP A 192 -5.96 14.70 3.88
C ASP A 192 -7.03 15.62 3.29
N ASP A 193 -7.72 16.37 4.14
CA ASP A 193 -8.77 17.33 3.74
C ASP A 193 -8.20 18.54 2.97
N ASN A 194 -6.90 18.75 3.00
CA ASN A 194 -6.22 19.84 2.30
C ASN A 194 -5.52 19.42 1.00
N ILE A 195 -5.75 18.19 0.55
CA ILE A 195 -5.04 17.60 -0.60
C ILE A 195 -5.16 18.47 -1.87
N ASP A 196 -6.28 19.16 -2.06
CA ASP A 196 -6.53 19.99 -3.25
C ASP A 196 -5.65 21.24 -3.35
N LYS A 197 -4.91 21.58 -2.30
CA LYS A 197 -3.90 22.67 -2.33
C LYS A 197 -2.62 22.26 -3.05
N PHE A 198 -2.41 20.96 -3.25
CA PHE A 198 -1.22 20.45 -3.91
C PHE A 198 -1.41 20.32 -5.43
N PRO A 199 -0.35 20.46 -6.22
CA PRO A 199 -0.43 20.30 -7.67
C PRO A 199 -0.55 18.82 -8.06
N PHE A 200 -1.18 18.57 -9.22
CA PHE A 200 -1.25 17.26 -9.86
C PHE A 200 -1.94 16.18 -9.01
N VAL A 201 -2.94 16.57 -8.24
CA VAL A 201 -3.81 15.65 -7.51
C VAL A 201 -4.65 14.84 -8.50
N ILE A 202 -4.78 13.55 -8.24
CA ILE A 202 -5.71 12.67 -8.99
C ILE A 202 -6.65 11.95 -8.03
N ASP A 203 -7.82 11.55 -8.53
CA ASP A 203 -8.78 10.77 -7.76
C ASP A 203 -8.29 9.34 -7.49
N ALA A 204 -8.73 8.78 -6.37
CA ALA A 204 -8.35 7.44 -5.93
C ALA A 204 -8.67 6.35 -6.97
N ASP A 205 -9.80 6.44 -7.67
CA ASP A 205 -10.20 5.48 -8.70
C ASP A 205 -9.24 5.49 -9.91
N LYS A 206 -8.84 6.69 -10.35
CA LYS A 206 -7.86 6.83 -11.43
C LYS A 206 -6.49 6.29 -11.02
N ALA A 207 -6.10 6.54 -9.78
CA ALA A 207 -4.87 6.00 -9.21
C ALA A 207 -4.93 4.47 -9.12
N ALA A 208 -6.01 3.91 -8.56
CA ALA A 208 -6.21 2.46 -8.42
C ALA A 208 -6.15 1.74 -9.76
N ARG A 209 -6.80 2.27 -10.81
CA ARG A 209 -6.73 1.73 -12.17
C ARG A 209 -5.31 1.69 -12.71
N THR A 210 -4.55 2.77 -12.50
CA THR A 210 -3.14 2.85 -12.94
C THR A 210 -2.27 1.86 -12.17
N MET A 211 -2.47 1.74 -10.85
CA MET A 211 -1.78 0.80 -9.99
C MET A 211 -2.08 -0.65 -10.37
N ALA A 212 -3.37 -1.01 -10.53
CA ALA A 212 -3.78 -2.35 -10.92
C ALA A 212 -3.19 -2.77 -12.27
N ASN A 213 -3.19 -1.87 -13.27
CA ASN A 213 -2.55 -2.14 -14.57
C ASN A 213 -1.05 -2.44 -14.44
N ALA A 214 -0.35 -1.75 -13.55
CA ALA A 214 1.07 -1.97 -13.34
C ALA A 214 1.34 -3.26 -12.54
N ILE A 215 0.52 -3.56 -11.55
CA ILE A 215 0.58 -4.80 -10.76
C ILE A 215 0.38 -6.01 -11.69
N GLU A 216 -0.68 -6.04 -12.52
CA GLU A 216 -0.93 -7.15 -13.44
C GLU A 216 0.21 -7.35 -14.46
N LYS A 217 0.87 -6.27 -14.87
CA LYS A 217 2.07 -6.33 -15.73
C LYS A 217 3.33 -6.77 -14.97
N GLY A 218 3.26 -6.94 -13.67
CA GLY A 218 4.40 -7.32 -12.84
C GLY A 218 5.52 -6.29 -12.82
N LYS A 219 5.20 -4.99 -12.89
CA LYS A 219 6.20 -3.93 -12.80
C LYS A 219 6.81 -3.90 -11.41
N SER A 220 8.13 -3.81 -11.32
CA SER A 220 8.84 -3.83 -10.02
C SER A 220 8.76 -2.52 -9.25
N ASP A 221 8.65 -1.39 -9.96
CA ASP A 221 8.65 -0.04 -9.33
C ASP A 221 7.86 0.93 -10.21
N ILE A 222 6.94 1.68 -9.61
CA ILE A 222 6.11 2.66 -10.30
C ILE A 222 5.81 3.89 -9.44
N VAL A 223 5.69 5.04 -10.11
CA VAL A 223 5.15 6.28 -9.53
C VAL A 223 3.76 6.54 -10.11
N VAL A 224 2.80 6.94 -9.29
CA VAL A 224 1.41 7.15 -9.70
C VAL A 224 0.89 8.50 -9.19
N PRO A 225 0.45 9.41 -10.10
CA PRO A 225 0.47 9.30 -11.56
C PRO A 225 1.89 9.35 -12.11
N SER A 226 2.11 8.80 -13.32
CA SER A 226 3.45 8.81 -13.92
C SER A 226 3.91 10.23 -14.27
N TRP A 227 3.02 11.08 -14.81
CA TRP A 227 3.32 12.48 -15.11
C TRP A 227 2.71 13.42 -14.05
N PRO A 228 3.47 14.38 -13.53
CA PRO A 228 4.89 14.67 -13.78
C PRO A 228 5.84 13.91 -12.84
N TRP A 229 5.31 13.03 -11.97
CA TRP A 229 6.00 12.45 -10.82
C TRP A 229 7.18 11.55 -11.20
N ALA A 230 7.16 10.90 -12.37
CA ALA A 230 8.29 10.10 -12.84
C ALA A 230 9.55 10.96 -13.10
N ILE A 231 9.37 12.19 -13.57
CA ILE A 231 10.50 13.14 -13.73
C ILE A 231 10.91 13.70 -12.37
N LEU A 232 9.94 14.12 -11.56
CA LEU A 232 10.19 14.69 -10.24
C LEU A 232 10.91 13.71 -9.31
N ARG A 233 10.68 12.41 -9.44
CA ARG A 233 11.41 11.36 -8.72
C ARG A 233 12.93 11.51 -8.83
N SER A 234 13.43 11.87 -10.01
CA SER A 234 14.88 12.00 -10.26
C SER A 234 15.42 13.38 -9.87
N VAL A 235 14.55 14.38 -9.77
CA VAL A 235 14.90 15.77 -9.47
C VAL A 235 14.82 16.05 -7.97
N MET A 236 13.77 15.59 -7.30
CA MET A 236 13.50 15.87 -5.88
C MET A 236 14.68 15.59 -4.94
N PRO A 237 15.40 14.46 -5.05
CA PRO A 237 16.54 14.18 -4.16
C PRO A 237 17.67 15.21 -4.27
N LYS A 238 17.76 15.91 -5.42
CA LYS A 238 18.84 16.85 -5.75
C LYS A 238 18.48 18.30 -5.44
N LEU A 239 17.22 18.60 -5.08
CA LEU A 239 16.78 19.96 -4.80
C LEU A 239 17.45 20.50 -3.53
N PRO A 240 17.91 21.78 -3.53
CA PRO A 240 18.38 22.44 -2.31
C PRO A 240 17.27 22.51 -1.24
N GLU A 241 17.65 22.46 0.03
CA GLU A 241 16.69 22.53 1.16
C GLU A 241 15.82 23.78 1.11
N SER A 242 16.41 24.91 0.70
CA SER A 242 15.69 26.18 0.55
C SER A 242 14.56 26.14 -0.48
N VAL A 243 14.67 25.28 -1.50
CA VAL A 243 13.62 25.07 -2.49
C VAL A 243 12.53 24.15 -1.93
N VAL A 244 12.93 23.04 -1.30
CA VAL A 244 11.98 22.10 -0.68
C VAL A 244 11.14 22.80 0.39
N ALA A 245 11.76 23.60 1.26
CA ALA A 245 11.08 24.38 2.30
C ALA A 245 10.08 25.43 1.80
N LYS A 246 10.15 25.81 0.51
CA LYS A 246 9.20 26.74 -0.12
C LYS A 246 8.04 26.03 -0.81
N ILE A 247 8.23 24.77 -1.17
CA ILE A 247 7.20 23.96 -1.86
C ILE A 247 6.23 23.33 -0.85
N PHE A 248 6.74 22.95 0.32
CA PHE A 248 6.03 22.26 1.39
C PHE A 248 6.03 23.05 2.70
#